data_ab455deef34ecf2dbb52c430ce309c92
#
_entry.id   ab455deef34ecf2dbb52c430ce309c92
#
_cell.length_a   1.000
_cell.length_b   1.000
_cell.length_c   1.000
_cell.angle_alpha   90.00
_cell.angle_beta   90.00
_cell.angle_gamma   90.00
#
_symmetry.space_group_name_H-M   'P 1'
#
loop_
_entity.id
_entity.type
_entity.pdbx_description
1 polymer ?
#
loop_
_entity_poly.entity_id
_entity_poly.type
_entity_poly.pdbx_seq_one_letter_code
_entity_poly.pdbx_strand_id
1 'polypeptide(L)'
;MLRFVAAWIDLLRNSINLNLSMKTLNFCTVELARKVRIHVLEMTSRGGSSHVGSAFSISDILAVLYGSIMKHDPRQPRWAERDRFILSKGHAGAAVYATLAEMGYFSTEELTKHYQNGAVFSGHVSHKGIPGVELSTGSLGHGLGVGAGMAKALKLGEKTPRVFVLISDGECDEGAIWEAALFAQHHRLDNLVAIVDFNKIQSLGPVAETLDLEPFRQKWESFNWRVVEVDGHDHVALPRVLGGIPLSEGRPTLVIAHTVKGKGVSFMENTVLWHYRTARGAEFAHALAELEAGL
;
A
#
# COMPACT_ATOMS: atom_id res chain seq x y z
N MET A 1 -33.83 27.55 24.80
CA MET A 1 -33.85 26.09 25.11
C MET A 1 -34.00 25.21 23.87
N LEU A 2 -34.97 25.45 22.99
CA LEU A 2 -35.20 24.64 21.77
C LEU A 2 -34.03 24.61 20.76
N ARG A 3 -33.25 25.69 20.61
CA ARG A 3 -32.09 25.74 19.69
C ARG A 3 -30.88 24.90 20.17
N PHE A 4 -30.71 24.73 21.48
CA PHE A 4 -29.68 23.89 22.05
C PHE A 4 -29.97 22.39 21.88
N VAL A 5 -31.23 22.00 21.98
CA VAL A 5 -31.68 20.61 21.80
C VAL A 5 -31.53 20.19 20.33
N ALA A 6 -31.85 21.06 19.37
CA ALA A 6 -31.69 20.80 17.95
C ALA A 6 -30.21 20.60 17.58
N ALA A 7 -29.31 21.45 18.08
CA ALA A 7 -27.88 21.31 17.84
C ALA A 7 -27.30 20.02 18.45
N TRP A 8 -27.79 19.58 19.60
CA TRP A 8 -27.42 18.32 20.23
C TRP A 8 -27.91 17.09 19.43
N ILE A 9 -29.13 17.16 18.91
CA ILE A 9 -29.69 16.09 18.05
C ILE A 9 -28.90 15.98 16.74
N ASP A 10 -28.51 17.09 16.13
CA ASP A 10 -27.71 17.10 14.90
C ASP A 10 -26.28 16.60 15.15
N LEU A 11 -25.66 16.93 16.28
CA LEU A 11 -24.39 16.38 16.71
C LEU A 11 -24.45 14.86 16.95
N LEU A 12 -25.51 14.36 17.59
CA LEU A 12 -25.74 12.94 17.81
C LEU A 12 -26.02 12.20 16.50
N ARG A 13 -26.81 12.75 15.59
CA ARG A 13 -27.08 12.20 14.26
C ARG A 13 -25.80 12.13 13.42
N ASN A 14 -24.99 13.17 13.44
CA ASN A 14 -23.70 13.19 12.74
C ASN A 14 -22.72 12.17 13.34
N SER A 15 -22.66 12.02 14.67
CA SER A 15 -21.82 11.01 15.35
C SER A 15 -22.29 9.58 15.06
N ILE A 16 -23.60 9.33 15.01
CA ILE A 16 -24.16 8.01 14.68
C ILE A 16 -23.92 7.69 13.20
N ASN A 17 -24.13 8.65 12.29
CA ASN A 17 -23.86 8.48 10.86
C ASN A 17 -22.37 8.30 10.57
N LEU A 18 -21.48 9.01 11.25
CA LEU A 18 -20.04 8.80 11.17
C LEU A 18 -19.64 7.39 11.66
N ASN A 19 -20.21 6.92 12.78
CA ASN A 19 -19.92 5.58 13.29
C ASN A 19 -20.46 4.46 12.39
N LEU A 20 -21.63 4.62 11.80
CA LEU A 20 -22.18 3.69 10.81
C LEU A 20 -21.35 3.71 9.51
N SER A 21 -20.97 4.89 9.02
CA SER A 21 -20.12 5.05 7.85
C SER A 21 -18.74 4.42 8.08
N MET A 22 -18.11 4.64 9.25
CA MET A 22 -16.83 4.03 9.61
C MET A 22 -16.91 2.50 9.73
N LYS A 23 -17.98 1.94 10.32
CA LYS A 23 -18.16 0.48 10.38
C LYS A 23 -18.36 -0.14 9.00
N THR A 24 -19.11 0.52 8.12
CA THR A 24 -19.35 0.06 6.75
C THR A 24 -18.08 0.14 5.90
N LEU A 25 -17.31 1.24 6.03
CA LEU A 25 -16.00 1.40 5.35
C LEU A 25 -14.99 0.35 5.83
N ASN A 26 -14.91 0.07 7.12
CA ASN A 26 -14.00 -0.96 7.64
C ASN A 26 -14.35 -2.35 7.11
N PHE A 27 -15.63 -2.71 7.08
CA PHE A 27 -16.05 -3.98 6.50
C PHE A 27 -15.69 -4.09 5.01
N CYS A 28 -15.88 -3.01 4.26
CA CYS A 28 -15.49 -2.97 2.84
C CYS A 28 -13.98 -3.12 2.64
N THR A 29 -13.13 -2.51 3.47
CA THR A 29 -11.66 -2.60 3.29
C THR A 29 -11.10 -3.96 3.69
N VAL A 30 -11.63 -4.61 4.72
CA VAL A 30 -11.26 -6.00 5.08
C VAL A 30 -11.61 -6.96 3.94
N GLU A 31 -12.84 -6.86 3.42
CA GLU A 31 -13.27 -7.71 2.31
C GLU A 31 -12.48 -7.44 1.03
N LEU A 32 -12.14 -6.17 0.75
CA LEU A 32 -11.29 -5.81 -0.37
C LEU A 32 -9.89 -6.43 -0.22
N ALA A 33 -9.29 -6.38 0.96
CA ALA A 33 -7.98 -6.99 1.23
C ALA A 33 -8.01 -8.51 1.01
N ARG A 34 -9.09 -9.18 1.46
CA ARG A 34 -9.32 -10.61 1.25
C ARG A 34 -9.39 -10.94 -0.25
N LYS A 35 -10.20 -10.23 -1.02
CA LYS A 35 -10.32 -10.39 -2.47
C LYS A 35 -8.99 -10.16 -3.20
N VAL A 36 -8.25 -9.11 -2.81
CA VAL A 36 -6.92 -8.84 -3.35
C VAL A 36 -5.99 -10.03 -3.15
N ARG A 37 -5.97 -10.65 -1.96
CA ARG A 37 -5.16 -11.85 -1.70
C ARG A 37 -5.59 -13.04 -2.56
N ILE A 38 -6.89 -13.28 -2.73
CA ILE A 38 -7.41 -14.36 -3.59
C ILE A 38 -6.93 -14.13 -5.03
N HIS A 39 -7.12 -12.94 -5.59
CA HIS A 39 -6.64 -12.64 -6.93
C HIS A 39 -5.13 -12.79 -7.07
N VAL A 40 -4.35 -12.32 -6.09
CA VAL A 40 -2.89 -12.50 -6.08
C VAL A 40 -2.51 -13.98 -6.08
N LEU A 41 -3.16 -14.80 -5.27
CA LEU A 41 -2.95 -16.25 -5.23
C LEU A 41 -3.22 -16.89 -6.60
N GLU A 42 -4.35 -16.57 -7.22
CA GLU A 42 -4.73 -17.06 -8.54
C GLU A 42 -3.78 -16.60 -9.64
N MET A 43 -3.45 -15.31 -9.66
CA MET A 43 -2.53 -14.70 -10.63
C MET A 43 -1.15 -15.35 -10.57
N THR A 44 -0.58 -15.45 -9.37
CA THR A 44 0.77 -15.99 -9.18
C THR A 44 0.83 -17.49 -9.45
N SER A 45 -0.19 -18.25 -9.03
CA SER A 45 -0.30 -19.68 -9.28
C SER A 45 -0.43 -19.99 -10.77
N ARG A 46 -1.33 -19.32 -11.48
CA ARG A 46 -1.57 -19.48 -12.92
C ARG A 46 -0.38 -19.04 -13.75
N GLY A 47 0.17 -17.86 -13.46
CA GLY A 47 1.31 -17.29 -14.18
C GLY A 47 2.65 -17.94 -13.86
N GLY A 48 2.76 -18.65 -12.74
CA GLY A 48 4.03 -19.17 -12.24
C GLY A 48 4.98 -18.06 -11.80
N SER A 49 4.43 -16.89 -11.40
CA SER A 49 5.24 -15.78 -10.92
C SER A 49 5.58 -15.94 -9.43
N SER A 50 6.54 -15.17 -8.94
CA SER A 50 7.01 -15.17 -7.56
C SER A 50 6.37 -14.06 -6.73
N HIS A 51 6.88 -13.85 -5.50
CA HIS A 51 6.61 -12.72 -4.61
C HIS A 51 5.22 -12.69 -3.94
N VAL A 52 4.52 -13.85 -3.87
CA VAL A 52 3.19 -13.93 -3.26
C VAL A 52 3.19 -13.43 -1.81
N GLY A 53 4.20 -13.79 -1.01
CA GLY A 53 4.31 -13.33 0.39
C GLY A 53 4.44 -11.81 0.52
N SER A 54 5.16 -11.17 -0.40
CA SER A 54 5.35 -9.71 -0.44
C SER A 54 4.11 -8.97 -0.93
N ALA A 55 3.28 -9.59 -1.75
CA ALA A 55 2.01 -9.04 -2.20
C ALA A 55 0.93 -9.17 -1.09
N PHE A 56 0.95 -10.28 -0.36
CA PHE A 56 0.00 -10.50 0.75
C PHE A 56 0.22 -9.54 1.91
N SER A 57 1.49 -9.21 2.25
CA SER A 57 1.79 -8.30 3.35
C SER A 57 1.17 -6.91 3.18
N ILE A 58 1.02 -6.43 1.94
CA ILE A 58 0.54 -5.08 1.64
C ILE A 58 -0.95 -5.01 1.25
N SER A 59 -1.65 -6.14 1.20
CA SER A 59 -3.04 -6.16 0.72
C SER A 59 -3.98 -5.30 1.58
N ASP A 60 -3.80 -5.28 2.90
CA ASP A 60 -4.60 -4.43 3.81
C ASP A 60 -4.28 -2.95 3.62
N ILE A 61 -2.98 -2.62 3.47
CA ILE A 61 -2.55 -1.24 3.22
C ILE A 61 -3.17 -0.71 1.92
N LEU A 62 -3.12 -1.51 0.84
CA LEU A 62 -3.72 -1.13 -0.45
C LEU A 62 -5.25 -1.00 -0.35
N ALA A 63 -5.89 -1.94 0.34
CA ALA A 63 -7.34 -1.91 0.53
C ALA A 63 -7.79 -0.67 1.30
N VAL A 64 -7.04 -0.25 2.33
CA VAL A 64 -7.32 0.97 3.08
C VAL A 64 -7.05 2.21 2.23
N LEU A 65 -5.91 2.27 1.53
CA LEU A 65 -5.57 3.41 0.68
C LEU A 65 -6.63 3.65 -0.40
N TYR A 66 -6.93 2.63 -1.20
CA TYR A 66 -7.86 2.78 -2.32
C TYR A 66 -9.33 2.76 -1.88
N GLY A 67 -9.66 2.01 -0.83
CA GLY A 67 -11.05 1.89 -0.35
C GLY A 67 -11.54 3.07 0.49
N SER A 68 -10.63 3.86 1.13
CA SER A 68 -11.08 4.89 2.07
C SER A 68 -10.24 6.17 2.16
N ILE A 69 -9.00 6.18 1.68
CA ILE A 69 -8.06 7.30 1.94
C ILE A 69 -7.77 8.13 0.71
N MET A 70 -7.44 7.49 -0.40
CA MET A 70 -7.01 8.17 -1.61
C MET A 70 -8.19 8.79 -2.35
N LYS A 71 -7.96 10.01 -2.82
CA LYS A 71 -8.86 10.68 -3.76
C LYS A 71 -8.55 10.17 -5.16
N HIS A 72 -9.41 9.31 -5.71
CA HIS A 72 -9.27 8.76 -7.05
C HIS A 72 -10.63 8.51 -7.71
N ASP A 73 -10.67 8.39 -9.04
CA ASP A 73 -11.84 7.96 -9.81
C ASP A 73 -11.35 6.98 -10.91
N PRO A 74 -11.76 5.71 -10.87
CA PRO A 74 -11.34 4.71 -11.86
C PRO A 74 -11.81 5.06 -13.29
N ARG A 75 -12.90 5.81 -13.44
CA ARG A 75 -13.39 6.29 -14.76
C ARG A 75 -12.54 7.43 -15.32
N GLN A 76 -11.75 8.10 -14.46
CA GLN A 76 -10.88 9.21 -14.80
C GLN A 76 -9.45 8.98 -14.26
N PRO A 77 -8.74 7.91 -14.70
CA PRO A 77 -7.45 7.51 -14.12
C PRO A 77 -6.35 8.57 -14.31
N ARG A 78 -6.56 9.55 -15.16
CA ARG A 78 -5.64 10.69 -15.40
C ARG A 78 -6.12 12.00 -14.78
N TRP A 79 -7.15 11.96 -13.94
CA TRP A 79 -7.65 13.17 -13.29
C TRP A 79 -6.53 13.90 -12.52
N ALA A 80 -6.35 15.19 -12.81
CA ALA A 80 -5.21 15.96 -12.31
C ALA A 80 -5.23 16.12 -10.77
N GLU A 81 -6.41 16.23 -10.17
CA GLU A 81 -6.58 16.49 -8.74
C GLU A 81 -6.70 15.19 -7.90
N ARG A 82 -6.44 14.02 -8.49
CA ARG A 82 -6.38 12.75 -7.75
C ARG A 82 -5.08 12.63 -6.95
N ASP A 83 -5.10 11.89 -5.87
CA ASP A 83 -3.87 11.44 -5.19
C ASP A 83 -3.05 10.52 -6.11
N ARG A 84 -1.77 10.37 -5.84
CA ARG A 84 -0.84 9.51 -6.58
C ARG A 84 -0.38 8.37 -5.68
N PHE A 85 -0.25 7.19 -6.26
CA PHE A 85 0.30 6.02 -5.57
C PHE A 85 1.44 5.41 -6.38
N ILE A 86 2.58 5.17 -5.72
CA ILE A 86 3.74 4.47 -6.28
C ILE A 86 4.02 3.24 -5.42
N LEU A 87 4.00 2.07 -6.02
CA LEU A 87 4.57 0.87 -5.43
C LEU A 87 6.06 0.84 -5.74
N SER A 88 6.93 1.22 -4.79
CA SER A 88 8.38 1.24 -5.01
C SER A 88 8.96 -0.16 -5.06
N LYS A 89 8.51 -1.06 -4.17
CA LYS A 89 8.80 -2.51 -4.20
C LYS A 89 8.01 -3.22 -5.32
N GLY A 90 8.38 -2.94 -6.56
CA GLY A 90 7.64 -3.32 -7.77
C GLY A 90 7.30 -4.81 -7.90
N HIS A 91 8.05 -5.68 -7.21
CA HIS A 91 7.84 -7.12 -7.18
C HIS A 91 6.50 -7.53 -6.54
N ALA A 92 5.89 -6.69 -5.70
CA ALA A 92 4.53 -6.91 -5.18
C ALA A 92 3.41 -6.41 -6.13
N GLY A 93 3.70 -6.20 -7.41
CA GLY A 93 2.81 -5.62 -8.42
C GLY A 93 1.49 -6.34 -8.59
N ALA A 94 1.43 -7.66 -8.36
CA ALA A 94 0.19 -8.43 -8.43
C ALA A 94 -0.90 -7.87 -7.48
N ALA A 95 -0.51 -7.42 -6.27
CA ALA A 95 -1.45 -6.82 -5.32
C ALA A 95 -2.02 -5.48 -5.83
N VAL A 96 -1.20 -4.66 -6.51
CA VAL A 96 -1.67 -3.41 -7.11
C VAL A 96 -2.64 -3.68 -8.26
N TYR A 97 -2.33 -4.63 -9.13
CA TYR A 97 -3.23 -5.00 -10.24
C TYR A 97 -4.57 -5.51 -9.72
N ALA A 98 -4.56 -6.41 -8.72
CA ALA A 98 -5.76 -6.93 -8.09
C ALA A 98 -6.59 -5.81 -7.44
N THR A 99 -5.95 -4.89 -6.73
CA THR A 99 -6.62 -3.73 -6.12
C THR A 99 -7.26 -2.83 -7.16
N LEU A 100 -6.53 -2.48 -8.23
CA LEU A 100 -7.06 -1.62 -9.30
C LEU A 100 -8.24 -2.27 -10.03
N ALA A 101 -8.20 -3.59 -10.26
CA ALA A 101 -9.32 -4.32 -10.85
C ALA A 101 -10.57 -4.28 -9.94
N GLU A 102 -10.43 -4.60 -8.64
CA GLU A 102 -11.53 -4.54 -7.68
C GLU A 102 -12.08 -3.11 -7.52
N MET A 103 -11.24 -2.09 -7.69
CA MET A 103 -11.67 -0.68 -7.69
C MET A 103 -12.28 -0.21 -9.03
N GLY A 104 -12.36 -1.07 -10.05
CA GLY A 104 -13.04 -0.81 -11.31
C GLY A 104 -12.23 -0.04 -12.35
N TYR A 105 -10.90 -0.01 -12.25
CA TYR A 105 -10.04 0.58 -13.29
C TYR A 105 -10.03 -0.26 -14.58
N PHE A 106 -10.22 -1.56 -14.45
CA PHE A 106 -10.38 -2.53 -15.53
C PHE A 106 -11.08 -3.80 -15.00
N SER A 107 -11.53 -4.69 -15.87
CA SER A 107 -12.21 -5.93 -15.47
C SER A 107 -11.27 -6.87 -14.72
N THR A 108 -11.77 -7.53 -13.66
CA THR A 108 -11.04 -8.58 -12.93
C THR A 108 -10.66 -9.77 -13.85
N GLU A 109 -11.37 -9.99 -14.94
CA GLU A 109 -11.04 -11.01 -15.94
C GLU A 109 -9.67 -10.79 -16.57
N GLU A 110 -9.23 -9.53 -16.69
CA GLU A 110 -7.91 -9.18 -17.23
C GLU A 110 -6.76 -9.73 -16.38
N LEU A 111 -6.98 -9.96 -15.08
CA LEU A 111 -6.00 -10.52 -14.16
C LEU A 111 -5.56 -11.95 -14.56
N THR A 112 -6.40 -12.64 -15.33
CA THR A 112 -6.06 -13.97 -15.88
C THR A 112 -4.86 -13.95 -16.81
N LYS A 113 -4.53 -12.78 -17.37
CA LYS A 113 -3.40 -12.56 -18.28
C LYS A 113 -2.07 -12.29 -17.55
N HIS A 114 -2.07 -12.24 -16.20
CA HIS A 114 -0.87 -11.95 -15.44
C HIS A 114 0.28 -12.90 -15.79
N TYR A 115 1.46 -12.32 -16.03
CA TYR A 115 2.71 -13.02 -16.31
C TYR A 115 2.65 -13.96 -17.53
N GLN A 116 1.80 -13.65 -18.52
CA GLN A 116 1.70 -14.36 -19.79
C GLN A 116 2.46 -13.62 -20.88
N ASN A 117 3.00 -14.36 -21.86
CA ASN A 117 3.69 -13.77 -23.00
C ASN A 117 2.79 -12.81 -23.77
N GLY A 118 3.27 -11.59 -24.03
CA GLY A 118 2.53 -10.56 -24.72
C GLY A 118 1.49 -9.81 -23.88
N ALA A 119 1.28 -10.19 -22.62
CA ALA A 119 0.37 -9.47 -21.71
C ALA A 119 1.04 -8.24 -21.08
N VAL A 120 0.21 -7.26 -20.72
CA VAL A 120 0.67 -6.03 -20.04
C VAL A 120 0.93 -6.22 -18.54
N PHE A 121 0.27 -7.21 -17.93
CA PHE A 121 0.37 -7.49 -16.49
C PHE A 121 1.64 -8.29 -16.18
N SER A 122 2.77 -7.60 -16.07
CA SER A 122 4.07 -8.22 -15.80
C SER A 122 4.24 -8.60 -14.31
N GLY A 123 5.26 -9.40 -14.00
CA GLY A 123 5.55 -9.83 -12.62
C GLY A 123 5.94 -8.68 -11.68
N HIS A 124 6.52 -7.61 -12.21
CA HIS A 124 6.75 -6.35 -11.51
C HIS A 124 5.72 -5.32 -11.99
N VAL A 125 5.37 -4.35 -11.12
CA VAL A 125 4.38 -3.35 -11.50
C VAL A 125 4.82 -2.55 -12.72
N SER A 126 3.90 -2.41 -13.71
CA SER A 126 4.14 -1.68 -14.96
C SER A 126 3.02 -0.69 -15.24
N HIS A 127 3.39 0.53 -15.64
CA HIS A 127 2.44 1.56 -16.08
C HIS A 127 2.02 1.42 -17.54
N LYS A 128 2.67 0.55 -18.31
CA LYS A 128 2.44 0.42 -19.76
C LYS A 128 1.10 -0.25 -20.01
N GLY A 129 0.11 0.54 -20.45
CA GLY A 129 -1.22 0.06 -20.78
C GLY A 129 -2.12 -0.27 -19.59
N ILE A 130 -1.72 0.02 -18.36
CA ILE A 130 -2.49 -0.26 -17.16
C ILE A 130 -2.95 1.06 -16.52
N PRO A 131 -4.25 1.38 -16.54
CA PRO A 131 -4.77 2.59 -15.92
C PRO A 131 -4.61 2.53 -14.40
N GLY A 132 -4.26 3.67 -13.79
CA GLY A 132 -4.08 3.77 -12.32
C GLY A 132 -2.66 3.47 -11.83
N VAL A 133 -1.77 2.94 -12.66
CA VAL A 133 -0.35 2.75 -12.32
C VAL A 133 0.45 3.97 -12.78
N GLU A 134 1.12 4.65 -11.84
CA GLU A 134 1.90 5.88 -12.10
C GLU A 134 3.26 5.59 -12.71
N LEU A 135 3.93 4.54 -12.26
CA LEU A 135 5.34 4.26 -12.54
C LEU A 135 5.58 2.75 -12.62
N SER A 136 6.37 2.33 -13.59
CA SER A 136 6.97 0.98 -13.58
C SER A 136 8.14 0.97 -12.62
N THR A 137 8.15 0.03 -11.68
CA THR A 137 9.19 -0.14 -10.67
C THR A 137 9.68 -1.58 -10.62
N GLY A 138 10.83 -1.78 -10.00
CA GLY A 138 11.47 -3.11 -9.89
C GLY A 138 12.90 -2.98 -9.39
N SER A 139 13.62 -1.95 -9.82
CA SER A 139 14.87 -1.52 -9.19
C SER A 139 14.54 -0.83 -7.88
N LEU A 140 14.91 -1.45 -6.75
CA LEU A 140 14.63 -0.93 -5.43
C LEU A 140 15.27 0.43 -5.19
N GLY A 141 14.69 1.22 -4.28
CA GLY A 141 15.19 2.55 -3.92
C GLY A 141 14.73 3.71 -4.79
N HIS A 142 14.15 3.47 -5.97
CA HIS A 142 13.87 4.53 -6.95
C HIS A 142 12.49 5.19 -6.77
N GLY A 143 11.50 4.44 -6.27
CA GLY A 143 10.12 4.95 -6.20
C GLY A 143 9.97 6.15 -5.28
N LEU A 144 10.70 6.21 -4.16
CA LEU A 144 10.63 7.34 -3.23
C LEU A 144 11.18 8.63 -3.86
N GLY A 145 12.28 8.55 -4.61
CA GLY A 145 12.84 9.70 -5.32
C GLY A 145 11.88 10.26 -6.38
N VAL A 146 11.25 9.38 -7.16
CA VAL A 146 10.22 9.78 -8.13
C VAL A 146 9.01 10.39 -7.43
N GLY A 147 8.55 9.78 -6.33
CA GLY A 147 7.45 10.30 -5.51
C GLY A 147 7.76 11.68 -4.94
N ALA A 148 8.98 11.90 -4.47
CA ALA A 148 9.43 13.23 -4.00
C ALA A 148 9.42 14.27 -5.13
N GLY A 149 9.85 13.90 -6.34
CA GLY A 149 9.75 14.75 -7.52
C GLY A 149 8.31 15.12 -7.87
N MET A 150 7.38 14.15 -7.85
CA MET A 150 5.94 14.39 -8.08
C MET A 150 5.35 15.30 -6.99
N ALA A 151 5.65 15.04 -5.72
CA ALA A 151 5.17 15.87 -4.62
C ALA A 151 5.67 17.32 -4.71
N LYS A 152 6.94 17.52 -5.10
CA LYS A 152 7.51 18.82 -5.35
C LYS A 152 6.83 19.56 -6.49
N ALA A 153 6.58 18.86 -7.60
CA ALA A 153 5.89 19.43 -8.78
C ALA A 153 4.46 19.87 -8.42
N LEU A 154 3.73 19.07 -7.66
CA LEU A 154 2.38 19.43 -7.18
C LEU A 154 2.41 20.68 -6.29
N LYS A 155 3.36 20.78 -5.35
CA LYS A 155 3.52 21.99 -4.51
C LYS A 155 3.88 23.24 -5.30
N LEU A 156 4.74 23.12 -6.30
CA LEU A 156 5.07 24.25 -7.20
C LEU A 156 3.88 24.73 -8.01
N GLY A 157 2.99 23.82 -8.37
CA GLY A 157 1.73 24.11 -9.07
C GLY A 157 0.56 24.49 -8.16
N GLU A 158 0.83 24.71 -6.84
CA GLU A 158 -0.20 25.02 -5.82
C GLU A 158 -1.34 23.99 -5.79
N LYS A 159 -1.01 22.71 -6.06
CA LYS A 159 -1.94 21.60 -6.09
C LYS A 159 -2.00 20.89 -4.73
N THR A 160 -3.18 20.37 -4.40
CA THR A 160 -3.46 19.71 -3.12
C THR A 160 -3.30 18.18 -3.09
N PRO A 161 -3.19 17.43 -4.21
CA PRO A 161 -3.04 15.98 -4.15
C PRO A 161 -1.83 15.53 -3.35
N ARG A 162 -2.01 14.39 -2.67
CA ARG A 162 -0.95 13.71 -1.93
C ARG A 162 -0.26 12.68 -2.83
N VAL A 163 0.98 12.36 -2.49
CA VAL A 163 1.75 11.30 -3.13
C VAL A 163 2.07 10.26 -2.07
N PHE A 164 1.54 9.05 -2.26
CA PHE A 164 1.80 7.89 -1.42
C PHE A 164 2.83 6.99 -2.11
N VAL A 165 3.89 6.64 -1.39
CA VAL A 165 4.93 5.73 -1.89
C VAL A 165 5.05 4.57 -0.93
N LEU A 166 4.76 3.35 -1.40
CA LEU A 166 4.91 2.14 -0.61
C LEU A 166 6.26 1.50 -0.91
N ILE A 167 7.13 1.49 0.08
CA ILE A 167 8.47 0.91 0.07
C ILE A 167 8.52 -0.35 0.94
N SER A 168 9.59 -1.13 0.86
CA SER A 168 9.85 -2.21 1.82
C SER A 168 10.96 -1.84 2.81
N ASP A 169 11.04 -2.59 3.90
CA ASP A 169 12.14 -2.52 4.85
C ASP A 169 13.49 -2.79 4.16
N GLY A 170 13.65 -3.92 3.47
CA GLY A 170 14.87 -4.23 2.75
C GLY A 170 15.20 -3.27 1.61
N GLU A 171 14.24 -2.54 1.06
CA GLU A 171 14.49 -1.46 0.12
C GLU A 171 15.22 -0.27 0.76
N CYS A 172 15.13 -0.12 2.08
CA CYS A 172 15.83 0.93 2.82
C CYS A 172 17.35 0.66 2.95
N ASP A 173 17.84 -0.48 2.48
CA ASP A 173 19.27 -0.74 2.31
C ASP A 173 19.86 0.08 1.14
N GLU A 174 19.01 0.56 0.22
CA GLU A 174 19.42 1.36 -0.92
C GLU A 174 19.71 2.83 -0.52
N GLY A 175 20.90 3.33 -0.89
CA GLY A 175 21.31 4.72 -0.59
C GLY A 175 20.34 5.76 -1.15
N ALA A 176 19.71 5.49 -2.30
CA ALA A 176 18.76 6.40 -2.96
C ALA A 176 17.51 6.69 -2.09
N ILE A 177 17.12 5.81 -1.18
CA ILE A 177 16.05 6.08 -0.20
C ILE A 177 16.43 7.23 0.70
N TRP A 178 17.66 7.24 1.23
CA TRP A 178 18.14 8.25 2.16
C TRP A 178 18.41 9.59 1.46
N GLU A 179 18.89 9.57 0.21
CA GLU A 179 18.99 10.77 -0.63
C GLU A 179 17.62 11.39 -0.88
N ALA A 180 16.61 10.57 -1.21
CA ALA A 180 15.24 11.04 -1.39
C ALA A 180 14.64 11.59 -0.07
N ALA A 181 14.98 10.97 1.07
CA ALA A 181 14.54 11.43 2.39
C ALA A 181 15.09 12.84 2.72
N LEU A 182 16.38 13.08 2.45
CA LEU A 182 17.00 14.41 2.59
C LEU A 182 16.32 15.44 1.69
N PHE A 183 16.12 15.11 0.42
CA PHE A 183 15.46 15.99 -0.54
C PHE A 183 14.05 16.37 -0.11
N ALA A 184 13.26 15.37 0.30
CA ALA A 184 11.86 15.58 0.68
C ALA A 184 11.73 16.52 1.90
N GLN A 185 12.58 16.34 2.90
CA GLN A 185 12.60 17.21 4.07
C GLN A 185 13.08 18.63 3.73
N HIS A 186 14.16 18.77 2.96
CA HIS A 186 14.68 20.07 2.54
C HIS A 186 13.59 20.91 1.83
N HIS A 187 12.81 20.26 0.98
CA HIS A 187 11.72 20.91 0.24
C HIS A 187 10.39 20.95 1.00
N ARG A 188 10.34 20.50 2.26
CA ARG A 188 9.15 20.52 3.12
C ARG A 188 7.93 19.87 2.45
N LEU A 189 8.11 18.67 1.90
CA LEU A 189 7.09 17.98 1.13
C LEU A 189 6.06 17.28 2.07
N ASP A 190 5.22 18.04 2.74
CA ASP A 190 4.16 17.56 3.62
C ASP A 190 3.01 16.85 2.89
N ASN A 191 2.98 16.94 1.56
CA ASN A 191 2.12 16.17 0.67
C ASN A 191 2.74 14.83 0.23
N LEU A 192 3.94 14.46 0.71
CA LEU A 192 4.58 13.17 0.49
C LEU A 192 4.41 12.26 1.69
N VAL A 193 3.93 11.06 1.44
CA VAL A 193 3.75 9.98 2.44
C VAL A 193 4.51 8.76 1.98
N ALA A 194 5.54 8.36 2.71
CA ALA A 194 6.18 7.07 2.55
C ALA A 194 5.53 6.07 3.52
N ILE A 195 5.21 4.88 3.05
CA ILE A 195 4.68 3.77 3.85
C ILE A 195 5.68 2.62 3.73
N VAL A 196 6.22 2.17 4.84
CA VAL A 196 7.13 1.02 4.88
C VAL A 196 6.33 -0.25 5.17
N ASP A 197 6.34 -1.21 4.26
CA ASP A 197 5.95 -2.59 4.55
C ASP A 197 7.05 -3.22 5.43
N PHE A 198 6.89 -3.04 6.75
CA PHE A 198 7.87 -3.47 7.74
C PHE A 198 7.58 -4.89 8.21
N ASN A 199 7.79 -5.86 7.30
CA ASN A 199 7.56 -7.28 7.56
C ASN A 199 8.81 -8.02 8.08
N LYS A 200 9.96 -7.36 8.17
CA LYS A 200 11.24 -7.82 8.74
C LYS A 200 11.91 -8.98 7.99
N ILE A 201 11.45 -9.29 6.77
CA ILE A 201 11.98 -10.41 5.99
C ILE A 201 12.30 -9.94 4.57
N GLN A 202 13.57 -9.95 4.22
CA GLN A 202 14.07 -9.71 2.86
C GLN A 202 14.00 -10.98 2.00
N SER A 203 14.61 -10.92 0.81
CA SER A 203 14.72 -12.05 -0.10
C SER A 203 15.72 -13.11 0.36
N LEU A 204 16.72 -12.70 1.14
CA LEU A 204 17.81 -13.56 1.61
C LEU A 204 17.54 -14.12 3.01
N GLY A 205 16.78 -13.41 3.83
CA GLY A 205 16.53 -13.78 5.22
C GLY A 205 15.91 -12.65 6.04
N PRO A 206 15.97 -12.73 7.39
CA PRO A 206 15.58 -11.65 8.27
C PRO A 206 16.38 -10.37 7.99
N VAL A 207 15.72 -9.21 8.07
CA VAL A 207 16.37 -7.88 7.89
C VAL A 207 17.54 -7.72 8.85
N ALA A 208 17.35 -8.06 10.13
CA ALA A 208 18.39 -7.94 11.15
C ALA A 208 19.65 -8.78 10.89
N GLU A 209 19.52 -9.86 10.10
CA GLU A 209 20.65 -10.73 9.73
C GLU A 209 21.27 -10.37 8.39
N THR A 210 20.52 -9.69 7.51
CA THR A 210 20.97 -9.30 6.18
C THR A 210 21.70 -7.95 6.22
N LEU A 211 21.00 -6.90 6.65
CA LEU A 211 21.53 -5.58 6.95
C LEU A 211 20.60 -4.90 7.95
N ASP A 212 21.06 -4.74 9.21
CA ASP A 212 20.24 -4.24 10.29
C ASP A 212 19.86 -2.78 10.11
N LEU A 213 18.57 -2.52 10.09
CA LEU A 213 18.02 -1.18 9.93
C LEU A 213 17.86 -0.43 11.26
N GLU A 214 17.98 -1.11 12.41
CA GLU A 214 17.75 -0.45 13.70
C GLU A 214 18.90 0.54 14.09
N PRO A 215 18.58 1.62 14.79
CA PRO A 215 17.25 2.08 15.21
C PRO A 215 16.48 2.76 14.06
N PHE A 216 15.57 2.03 13.40
CA PHE A 216 14.97 2.45 12.13
C PHE A 216 14.16 3.74 12.22
N ARG A 217 13.28 3.83 13.24
CA ARG A 217 12.49 5.03 13.51
C ARG A 217 13.36 6.28 13.69
N GLN A 218 14.38 6.17 14.54
CA GLN A 218 15.25 7.30 14.87
C GLN A 218 16.06 7.78 13.66
N LYS A 219 16.46 6.88 12.77
CA LYS A 219 17.12 7.24 11.51
C LYS A 219 16.24 8.20 10.70
N TRP A 220 14.96 7.85 10.48
CA TRP A 220 14.02 8.70 9.75
C TRP A 220 13.69 10.01 10.49
N GLU A 221 13.53 9.96 11.81
CA GLU A 221 13.34 11.17 12.62
C GLU A 221 14.55 12.12 12.53
N SER A 222 15.77 11.57 12.42
CA SER A 222 17.01 12.35 12.20
C SER A 222 17.03 13.06 10.85
N PHE A 223 16.36 12.52 9.85
CA PHE A 223 16.08 13.19 8.58
C PHE A 223 14.92 14.20 8.67
N ASN A 224 14.43 14.48 9.88
CA ASN A 224 13.33 15.40 10.16
C ASN A 224 11.98 15.02 9.53
N TRP A 225 11.74 13.73 9.27
CA TRP A 225 10.43 13.21 8.89
C TRP A 225 9.51 13.08 10.12
N ARG A 226 8.22 13.24 9.90
CA ARG A 226 7.24 12.85 10.91
C ARG A 226 6.99 11.35 10.80
N VAL A 227 7.37 10.60 11.84
CA VAL A 227 7.27 9.14 11.85
C VAL A 227 6.11 8.70 12.72
N VAL A 228 5.32 7.75 12.24
CA VAL A 228 4.27 7.06 12.98
C VAL A 228 4.37 5.56 12.70
N GLU A 229 4.10 4.77 13.72
CA GLU A 229 4.05 3.31 13.63
C GLU A 229 2.61 2.83 13.79
N VAL A 230 2.25 1.80 13.04
CA VAL A 230 0.89 1.23 13.06
C VAL A 230 0.94 -0.25 12.69
N ASP A 231 0.02 -1.04 13.22
CA ASP A 231 -0.24 -2.39 12.69
C ASP A 231 -0.78 -2.25 11.26
N GLY A 232 -0.03 -2.80 10.28
CA GLY A 232 -0.36 -2.75 8.86
C GLY A 232 -1.58 -3.57 8.47
N HIS A 233 -2.15 -4.34 9.40
CA HIS A 233 -3.34 -5.16 9.21
C HIS A 233 -4.56 -4.64 9.99
N ASP A 234 -4.40 -3.56 10.76
CA ASP A 234 -5.51 -2.97 11.55
C ASP A 234 -6.31 -1.97 10.70
N HIS A 235 -7.48 -2.41 10.21
CA HIS A 235 -8.41 -1.62 9.41
C HIS A 235 -9.13 -0.50 10.20
N VAL A 236 -8.83 -0.31 11.48
CA VAL A 236 -9.30 0.83 12.30
C VAL A 236 -8.17 1.83 12.51
N ALA A 237 -6.96 1.37 12.83
CA ALA A 237 -5.81 2.21 13.09
C ALA A 237 -5.23 2.82 11.80
N LEU A 238 -5.07 2.02 10.72
CA LEU A 238 -4.56 2.49 9.43
C LEU A 238 -5.34 3.70 8.87
N PRO A 239 -6.69 3.66 8.75
CA PRO A 239 -7.45 4.80 8.25
C PRO A 239 -7.31 6.05 9.12
N ARG A 240 -7.18 5.90 10.44
CA ARG A 240 -6.97 7.04 11.35
C ARG A 240 -5.63 7.71 11.11
N VAL A 241 -4.57 6.91 10.97
CA VAL A 241 -3.23 7.42 10.70
C VAL A 241 -3.17 8.09 9.32
N LEU A 242 -3.58 7.37 8.27
CA LEU A 242 -3.49 7.84 6.88
C LEU A 242 -4.45 8.99 6.56
N GLY A 243 -5.63 9.01 7.20
CA GLY A 243 -6.61 10.09 7.06
C GLY A 243 -6.21 11.39 7.76
N GLY A 244 -5.34 11.30 8.79
CA GLY A 244 -4.83 12.47 9.52
C GLY A 244 -3.63 13.17 8.86
N ILE A 245 -3.14 12.70 7.73
CA ILE A 245 -1.97 13.27 7.03
C ILE A 245 -2.36 14.51 6.22
N PRO A 246 -1.55 15.62 6.28
CA PRO A 246 -0.23 15.70 6.90
C PRO A 246 -0.29 15.74 8.44
N LEU A 247 0.56 14.92 9.09
CA LEU A 247 0.68 14.90 10.55
C LEU A 247 1.42 16.12 11.11
N SER A 248 2.11 16.87 10.26
CA SER A 248 2.84 18.07 10.59
C SER A 248 3.03 18.91 9.33
N GLU A 249 2.66 20.17 9.39
CA GLU A 249 2.89 21.11 8.29
C GLU A 249 4.40 21.25 7.97
N GLY A 250 4.72 21.25 6.69
CA GLY A 250 6.08 21.40 6.19
C GLY A 250 7.00 20.19 6.44
N ARG A 251 6.49 19.04 6.86
CA ARG A 251 7.29 17.82 7.08
C ARG A 251 6.68 16.63 6.35
N PRO A 252 7.48 15.86 5.58
CA PRO A 252 7.00 14.61 5.00
C PRO A 252 6.67 13.59 6.10
N THR A 253 5.78 12.66 5.79
CA THR A 253 5.33 11.63 6.74
C THR A 253 5.85 10.26 6.35
N LEU A 254 6.42 9.54 7.32
CA LEU A 254 6.70 8.12 7.23
C LEU A 254 5.70 7.34 8.09
N VAL A 255 5.07 6.34 7.50
CA VAL A 255 4.26 5.34 8.21
C VAL A 255 5.02 4.02 8.21
N ILE A 256 5.50 3.59 9.36
CA ILE A 256 6.06 2.25 9.54
C ILE A 256 4.88 1.31 9.81
N ALA A 257 4.48 0.57 8.79
CA ALA A 257 3.39 -0.39 8.91
C ALA A 257 3.99 -1.76 9.27
N HIS A 258 3.79 -2.19 10.51
CA HIS A 258 4.17 -3.53 10.95
C HIS A 258 3.27 -4.56 10.29
N THR A 259 3.85 -5.39 9.45
CA THR A 259 3.11 -6.36 8.63
C THR A 259 3.66 -7.78 8.81
N VAL A 260 2.91 -8.74 8.30
CA VAL A 260 3.29 -10.15 8.26
C VAL A 260 3.47 -10.55 6.79
N LYS A 261 4.68 -10.96 6.42
CA LYS A 261 4.94 -11.51 5.09
C LYS A 261 4.14 -12.78 4.88
N GLY A 262 3.33 -12.86 3.82
CA GLY A 262 2.45 -14.02 3.58
C GLY A 262 1.12 -13.98 4.33
N LYS A 263 0.71 -12.83 4.88
CA LYS A 263 -0.50 -12.64 5.70
C LYS A 263 -1.75 -13.27 5.12
N GLY A 264 -2.45 -14.04 5.97
CA GLY A 264 -3.74 -14.67 5.65
C GLY A 264 -3.64 -16.10 5.12
N VAL A 265 -2.42 -16.66 5.04
CA VAL A 265 -2.21 -18.08 4.73
C VAL A 265 -1.17 -18.64 5.71
N SER A 266 -1.61 -19.51 6.61
CA SER A 266 -0.85 -19.94 7.79
C SER A 266 0.55 -20.47 7.47
N PHE A 267 0.68 -21.30 6.44
CA PHE A 267 1.97 -21.87 6.02
C PHE A 267 2.84 -20.92 5.19
N MET A 268 2.33 -19.73 4.82
CA MET A 268 3.09 -18.69 4.11
C MET A 268 3.60 -17.60 5.05
N GLU A 269 2.95 -17.41 6.20
CA GLU A 269 3.29 -16.35 7.13
C GLU A 269 4.73 -16.48 7.66
N ASN A 270 5.45 -15.36 7.66
CA ASN A 270 6.79 -15.22 8.21
C ASN A 270 7.85 -16.19 7.64
N THR A 271 7.72 -16.59 6.37
CA THR A 271 8.71 -17.45 5.71
C THR A 271 9.35 -16.81 4.49
N VAL A 272 10.66 -17.02 4.31
CA VAL A 272 11.42 -16.56 3.13
C VAL A 272 10.99 -17.31 1.87
N LEU A 273 10.56 -18.57 2.01
CA LEU A 273 10.23 -19.47 0.91
C LEU A 273 9.27 -18.85 -0.11
N TRP A 274 8.25 -18.13 0.37
CA TRP A 274 7.20 -17.53 -0.46
C TRP A 274 7.61 -16.19 -1.07
N HIS A 275 8.90 -15.83 -0.97
CA HIS A 275 9.46 -14.74 -1.75
C HIS A 275 9.66 -15.16 -3.21
N TYR A 276 10.11 -16.40 -3.46
CA TYR A 276 10.52 -16.88 -4.78
C TYR A 276 9.60 -17.92 -5.41
N ARG A 277 8.66 -18.48 -4.66
CA ARG A 277 7.73 -19.48 -5.20
C ARG A 277 6.29 -19.05 -5.09
N THR A 278 5.42 -19.77 -5.79
CA THR A 278 3.96 -19.66 -5.71
C THR A 278 3.35 -21.01 -5.33
N ALA A 279 2.17 -20.98 -4.71
CA ALA A 279 1.43 -22.19 -4.35
C ALA A 279 0.83 -22.85 -5.59
N ARG A 280 0.90 -24.20 -5.65
CA ARG A 280 0.32 -25.02 -6.73
C ARG A 280 -0.35 -26.26 -6.17
N GLY A 281 -1.28 -26.84 -6.94
CA GLY A 281 -1.96 -28.08 -6.56
C GLY A 281 -2.59 -28.01 -5.16
N ALA A 282 -2.23 -28.93 -4.28
CA ALA A 282 -2.78 -28.98 -2.92
C ALA A 282 -2.46 -27.73 -2.07
N GLU A 283 -1.27 -27.15 -2.23
CA GLU A 283 -0.91 -25.88 -1.54
C GLU A 283 -1.82 -24.73 -1.99
N PHE A 284 -2.13 -24.64 -3.28
CA PHE A 284 -3.07 -23.64 -3.80
C PHE A 284 -4.47 -23.82 -3.22
N ALA A 285 -5.00 -25.05 -3.25
CA ALA A 285 -6.32 -25.34 -2.70
C ALA A 285 -6.43 -25.03 -1.20
N HIS A 286 -5.37 -25.34 -0.44
CA HIS A 286 -5.31 -25.04 1.00
C HIS A 286 -5.26 -23.52 1.25
N ALA A 287 -4.37 -22.80 0.55
CA ALA A 287 -4.27 -21.33 0.68
C ALA A 287 -5.59 -20.64 0.31
N LEU A 288 -6.26 -21.09 -0.76
CA LEU A 288 -7.55 -20.54 -1.18
C LEU A 288 -8.61 -20.75 -0.10
N ALA A 289 -8.69 -21.97 0.47
CA ALA A 289 -9.64 -22.28 1.53
C ALA A 289 -9.43 -21.41 2.78
N GLU A 290 -8.17 -21.14 3.20
CA GLU A 290 -7.88 -20.25 4.32
C GLU A 290 -8.32 -18.81 4.01
N LEU A 291 -8.04 -18.30 2.82
CA LEU A 291 -8.43 -16.96 2.40
C LEU A 291 -9.96 -16.79 2.28
N GLU A 292 -10.67 -17.82 1.82
CA GLU A 292 -12.13 -17.82 1.72
C GLU A 292 -12.79 -17.89 3.10
N ALA A 293 -12.18 -18.61 4.04
CA ALA A 293 -12.65 -18.68 5.43
C ALA A 293 -12.47 -17.36 6.21
N GLY A 294 -11.62 -16.46 5.71
CA GLY A 294 -11.37 -15.16 6.35
C GLY A 294 -10.48 -15.26 7.60
N LEU A 295 -9.56 -16.23 7.62
CA LEU A 295 -8.59 -16.42 8.71
C LEU A 295 -7.47 -15.39 8.70
#